data_bd6614ea92267e78bb945da1e100c9b6
#
_entry.id   bd6614ea92267e78bb945da1e100c9b6
#
_cell.length_a   1.000
_cell.length_b   1.000
_cell.length_c   1.000
_cell.angle_alpha   90.00
_cell.angle_beta   90.00
_cell.angle_gamma   90.00
#
_symmetry.space_group_name_H-M   'P 1'
#
loop_
_entity.id
_entity.type
_entity.pdbx_description
1 polymer ?
#
loop_
_entity_poly.entity_id
_entity_poly.type
_entity_poly.pdbx_seq_one_letter_code
_entity_poly.pdbx_strand_id
1 'polypeptide(L)'
;KRYSRRFRIFTGIVAFSAGIINFGIFPAVGAQFFISYCGLPESFVGVPMYPLVMVLLLSVSLYFVYTGGQIAVIIADFFQGIFVTVVLLIIVLFLFFTVGWDQVTEALEQTPIQLAQEEIVKVKDGPEFLNMTEVEQNIKIEEINTRFENSSRINPFKTSHVEDFNFWYFFIGIIGVMYGTMGWQGSQAYNSSAKSAHEAKMGAVLAGFRGIPQGLFFLFAPVIIYVFMNHPDYASIADSVSVTLSEFDTDALRTQLRAPLVLSEILPVGLLGAFAALMLAAFISTH
;
A
#
# COMPACT_ATOMS: atom_id res chain seq x y z
N LYS A 1 2.35 9.98 36.13
CA LYS A 1 1.22 10.94 36.16
C LYS A 1 1.69 12.35 35.80
N ARG A 2 2.24 12.54 34.61
CA ARG A 2 2.86 13.79 34.15
C ARG A 2 1.84 14.87 33.76
N TYR A 3 0.63 14.46 33.38
CA TYR A 3 -0.40 15.36 32.86
C TYR A 3 -1.67 15.34 33.70
N SER A 4 -2.49 16.40 33.57
CA SER A 4 -3.77 16.54 34.28
C SER A 4 -4.76 15.44 33.90
N ARG A 5 -5.75 15.16 34.78
CA ARG A 5 -6.81 14.19 34.51
C ARG A 5 -7.61 14.55 33.26
N ARG A 6 -7.89 15.84 33.05
CA ARG A 6 -8.68 16.34 31.90
C ARG A 6 -7.92 16.08 30.59
N PHE A 7 -6.62 16.35 30.55
CA PHE A 7 -5.79 16.09 29.39
C PHE A 7 -5.73 14.60 29.05
N ARG A 8 -5.63 13.73 30.05
CA ARG A 8 -5.63 12.26 29.81
C ARG A 8 -6.94 11.77 29.24
N ILE A 9 -8.09 12.28 29.72
CA ILE A 9 -9.42 11.94 29.17
C ILE A 9 -9.52 12.40 27.72
N PHE A 10 -9.14 13.65 27.43
CA PHE A 10 -9.13 14.20 26.07
C PHE A 10 -8.26 13.35 25.14
N THR A 11 -7.04 13.05 25.51
CA THR A 11 -6.11 12.21 24.72
C THR A 11 -6.68 10.81 24.52
N GLY A 12 -7.32 10.22 25.54
CA GLY A 12 -7.97 8.93 25.44
C GLY A 12 -9.13 8.90 24.43
N ILE A 13 -9.97 9.94 24.42
CA ILE A 13 -11.06 10.09 23.46
C ILE A 13 -10.51 10.24 22.03
N VAL A 14 -9.53 11.12 21.84
CA VAL A 14 -8.89 11.31 20.52
C VAL A 14 -8.26 10.02 20.02
N ALA A 15 -7.51 9.32 20.87
CA ALA A 15 -6.87 8.07 20.52
C ALA A 15 -7.89 6.95 20.19
N PHE A 16 -8.98 6.86 20.94
CA PHE A 16 -10.07 5.93 20.68
C PHE A 16 -10.77 6.22 19.34
N SER A 17 -11.10 7.48 19.10
CA SER A 17 -11.73 7.91 17.83
C SER A 17 -10.81 7.63 16.63
N ALA A 18 -9.52 7.96 16.74
CA ALA A 18 -8.54 7.66 15.71
C ALA A 18 -8.43 6.14 15.45
N GLY A 19 -8.50 5.32 16.50
CA GLY A 19 -8.53 3.86 16.37
C GLY A 19 -9.74 3.37 15.59
N ILE A 20 -10.94 3.82 15.93
CA ILE A 20 -12.19 3.43 15.23
C ILE A 20 -12.12 3.79 13.74
N ILE A 21 -11.70 5.02 13.42
CA ILE A 21 -11.59 5.48 12.02
C ILE A 21 -10.56 4.63 11.26
N ASN A 22 -9.40 4.41 11.85
CA ASN A 22 -8.33 3.65 11.21
C ASN A 22 -8.73 2.18 10.96
N PHE A 23 -9.28 1.51 11.96
CA PHE A 23 -9.71 0.11 11.82
C PHE A 23 -10.98 -0.05 10.97
N GLY A 24 -11.83 0.97 10.87
CA GLY A 24 -13.01 0.96 10.01
C GLY A 24 -12.70 0.94 8.50
N ILE A 25 -11.51 1.42 8.09
CA ILE A 25 -11.10 1.46 6.68
C ILE A 25 -10.63 0.07 6.20
N PHE A 26 -9.95 -0.69 7.03
CA PHE A 26 -9.32 -1.95 6.61
C PHE A 26 -10.28 -3.02 6.06
N PRO A 27 -11.49 -3.23 6.61
CA PRO A 27 -12.43 -4.20 6.04
C PRO A 27 -12.84 -3.87 4.62
N ALA A 28 -13.02 -2.58 4.32
CA ALA A 28 -13.36 -2.10 3.00
C ALA A 28 -12.22 -2.33 1.99
N VAL A 29 -10.99 -1.95 2.36
CA VAL A 29 -9.78 -2.15 1.55
C VAL A 29 -9.50 -3.64 1.39
N GLY A 30 -9.63 -4.43 2.46
CA GLY A 30 -9.44 -5.88 2.42
C GLY A 30 -10.43 -6.59 1.50
N ALA A 31 -11.72 -6.24 1.56
CA ALA A 31 -12.73 -6.80 0.67
C ALA A 31 -12.43 -6.49 -0.80
N GLN A 32 -12.08 -5.23 -1.10
CA GLN A 32 -11.73 -4.81 -2.45
C GLN A 32 -10.47 -5.53 -2.96
N PHE A 33 -9.46 -5.68 -2.10
CA PHE A 33 -8.26 -6.47 -2.43
C PHE A 33 -8.61 -7.90 -2.82
N PHE A 34 -9.37 -8.63 -1.98
CA PHE A 34 -9.68 -10.04 -2.25
C PHE A 34 -10.54 -10.22 -3.49
N ILE A 35 -11.49 -9.32 -3.74
CA ILE A 35 -12.31 -9.37 -4.96
C ILE A 35 -11.42 -9.23 -6.20
N SER A 36 -10.58 -8.21 -6.25
CA SER A 36 -9.76 -7.92 -7.43
C SER A 36 -8.60 -8.90 -7.59
N TYR A 37 -7.91 -9.24 -6.49
CA TYR A 37 -6.74 -10.11 -6.52
C TYR A 37 -7.10 -11.58 -6.81
N CYS A 38 -8.21 -12.06 -6.26
CA CYS A 38 -8.67 -13.44 -6.46
C CYS A 38 -9.63 -13.59 -7.65
N GLY A 39 -9.95 -12.51 -8.37
CA GLY A 39 -10.88 -12.53 -9.50
C GLY A 39 -12.28 -13.00 -9.10
N LEU A 40 -12.80 -12.56 -7.94
CA LEU A 40 -14.14 -12.94 -7.49
C LEU A 40 -15.22 -12.23 -8.33
N PRO A 41 -16.35 -12.89 -8.58
CA PRO A 41 -17.43 -12.29 -9.37
C PRO A 41 -18.06 -11.09 -8.63
N GLU A 42 -18.69 -10.19 -9.36
CA GLU A 42 -19.33 -8.99 -8.77
C GLU A 42 -20.47 -9.33 -7.79
N SER A 43 -21.13 -10.47 -7.99
CA SER A 43 -22.21 -10.91 -7.11
C SER A 43 -22.21 -12.45 -6.94
N PHE A 44 -22.67 -12.90 -5.80
CA PHE A 44 -22.91 -14.31 -5.49
C PHE A 44 -24.35 -14.49 -5.02
N VAL A 45 -25.11 -15.33 -5.74
CA VAL A 45 -26.54 -15.61 -5.46
C VAL A 45 -27.38 -14.33 -5.30
N GLY A 46 -27.11 -13.31 -6.16
CA GLY A 46 -27.84 -12.03 -6.15
C GLY A 46 -27.43 -11.05 -5.05
N VAL A 47 -26.42 -11.38 -4.24
CA VAL A 47 -25.84 -10.47 -3.25
C VAL A 47 -24.55 -9.89 -3.80
N PRO A 48 -24.32 -8.56 -3.74
CA PRO A 48 -23.06 -7.98 -4.15
C PRO A 48 -21.90 -8.59 -3.39
N MET A 49 -20.80 -8.91 -4.10
CA MET A 49 -19.64 -9.60 -3.50
C MET A 49 -18.95 -8.74 -2.43
N TYR A 50 -18.90 -7.43 -2.63
CA TYR A 50 -18.19 -6.52 -1.73
C TYR A 50 -18.66 -6.58 -0.26
N PRO A 51 -19.95 -6.37 0.08
CA PRO A 51 -20.41 -6.50 1.46
C PRO A 51 -20.30 -7.94 1.97
N LEU A 52 -20.43 -8.95 1.11
CA LEU A 52 -20.32 -10.35 1.49
C LEU A 52 -18.89 -10.67 1.96
N VAL A 53 -17.87 -10.29 1.21
CA VAL A 53 -16.47 -10.50 1.58
C VAL A 53 -16.12 -9.67 2.83
N MET A 54 -16.59 -8.43 2.93
CA MET A 54 -16.37 -7.59 4.10
C MET A 54 -16.94 -8.22 5.37
N VAL A 55 -18.18 -8.70 5.32
CA VAL A 55 -18.82 -9.39 6.46
C VAL A 55 -18.10 -10.69 6.80
N LEU A 56 -17.67 -11.47 5.80
CA LEU A 56 -16.91 -12.70 6.01
C LEU A 56 -15.60 -12.40 6.74
N LEU A 57 -14.82 -11.44 6.28
CA LEU A 57 -13.54 -11.04 6.89
C LEU A 57 -13.72 -10.60 8.35
N LEU A 58 -14.70 -9.73 8.60
CA LEU A 58 -15.03 -9.28 9.96
C LEU A 58 -15.51 -10.43 10.84
N SER A 59 -16.32 -11.34 10.32
CA SER A 59 -16.83 -12.50 11.08
C SER A 59 -15.69 -13.43 11.49
N VAL A 60 -14.70 -13.67 10.62
CA VAL A 60 -13.54 -14.49 10.95
C VAL A 60 -12.72 -13.83 12.05
N SER A 61 -12.42 -12.54 11.95
CA SER A 61 -11.68 -11.78 12.95
C SER A 61 -12.42 -11.77 14.31
N LEU A 62 -13.72 -11.48 14.28
CA LEU A 62 -14.56 -11.46 15.49
C LEU A 62 -14.61 -12.84 16.16
N TYR A 63 -14.78 -13.91 15.38
CA TYR A 63 -14.77 -15.29 15.91
C TYR A 63 -13.45 -15.61 16.60
N PHE A 64 -12.33 -15.22 15.99
CA PHE A 64 -10.99 -15.45 16.55
C PHE A 64 -10.80 -14.75 17.90
N VAL A 65 -11.19 -13.49 18.00
CA VAL A 65 -11.11 -12.70 19.24
C VAL A 65 -12.10 -13.21 20.30
N TYR A 66 -13.31 -13.55 19.88
CA TYR A 66 -14.35 -14.03 20.80
C TYR A 66 -14.00 -15.37 21.46
N THR A 67 -13.43 -16.32 20.69
CA THR A 67 -13.12 -17.66 21.20
C THR A 67 -11.82 -17.71 21.99
N GLY A 68 -10.80 -16.94 21.58
CA GLY A 68 -9.45 -17.07 22.14
C GLY A 68 -8.95 -15.88 22.94
N GLY A 69 -9.66 -14.75 22.89
CA GLY A 69 -9.23 -13.52 23.54
C GLY A 69 -7.85 -13.05 23.11
N GLN A 70 -7.27 -12.14 23.87
CA GLN A 70 -5.97 -11.53 23.54
C GLN A 70 -4.80 -12.53 23.49
N ILE A 71 -4.86 -13.60 24.28
CA ILE A 71 -3.78 -14.61 24.32
C ILE A 71 -3.72 -15.37 22.98
N ALA A 72 -4.87 -15.78 22.46
CA ALA A 72 -4.92 -16.47 21.17
C ALA A 72 -4.45 -15.56 20.01
N VAL A 73 -4.81 -14.30 20.06
CA VAL A 73 -4.33 -13.32 19.06
C VAL A 73 -2.81 -13.20 19.09
N ILE A 74 -2.19 -13.05 20.27
CA ILE A 74 -0.72 -12.96 20.41
C ILE A 74 -0.02 -14.23 19.89
N ILE A 75 -0.56 -15.41 20.20
CA ILE A 75 -0.01 -16.68 19.71
C ILE A 75 -0.15 -16.78 18.18
N ALA A 76 -1.33 -16.44 17.67
CA ALA A 76 -1.57 -16.42 16.23
C ALA A 76 -0.64 -15.44 15.51
N ASP A 77 -0.44 -14.23 16.03
CA ASP A 77 0.47 -13.24 15.49
C ASP A 77 1.91 -13.72 15.40
N PHE A 78 2.35 -14.54 16.36
CA PHE A 78 3.68 -15.13 16.32
C PHE A 78 3.84 -16.07 15.11
N PHE A 79 2.92 -17.03 14.91
CA PHE A 79 2.97 -17.97 13.79
C PHE A 79 2.75 -17.26 12.45
N GLN A 80 1.79 -16.35 12.38
CA GLN A 80 1.54 -15.53 11.21
C GLN A 80 2.75 -14.67 10.87
N GLY A 81 3.44 -14.12 11.87
CA GLY A 81 4.64 -13.33 11.70
C GLY A 81 5.78 -14.11 11.04
N ILE A 82 5.98 -15.38 11.40
CA ILE A 82 6.95 -16.27 10.74
C ILE A 82 6.51 -16.52 9.30
N PHE A 83 5.25 -16.89 9.09
CA PHE A 83 4.71 -17.15 7.75
C PHE A 83 4.84 -15.91 6.82
N VAL A 84 4.43 -14.74 7.29
CA VAL A 84 4.56 -13.47 6.55
C VAL A 84 6.01 -13.19 6.20
N THR A 85 6.93 -13.38 7.14
CA THR A 85 8.38 -13.13 6.91
C THR A 85 8.92 -14.02 5.80
N VAL A 86 8.59 -15.33 5.83
CA VAL A 86 9.05 -16.31 4.83
C VAL A 86 8.44 -16.00 3.46
N VAL A 87 7.11 -15.79 3.40
CA VAL A 87 6.41 -15.53 2.14
C VAL A 87 6.91 -14.23 1.50
N LEU A 88 7.04 -13.15 2.27
CA LEU A 88 7.54 -11.89 1.74
C LEU A 88 8.98 -12.00 1.25
N LEU A 89 9.83 -12.72 1.96
CA LEU A 89 11.20 -12.96 1.50
C LEU A 89 11.22 -13.69 0.16
N ILE A 90 10.41 -14.73 0.00
CA ILE A 90 10.32 -15.47 -1.26
C ILE A 90 9.78 -14.58 -2.38
N ILE A 91 8.75 -13.77 -2.11
CA ILE A 91 8.20 -12.85 -3.11
C ILE A 91 9.23 -11.80 -3.50
N VAL A 92 9.94 -11.20 -2.54
CA VAL A 92 10.99 -10.22 -2.84
C VAL A 92 12.09 -10.84 -3.71
N LEU A 93 12.54 -12.04 -3.39
CA LEU A 93 13.53 -12.75 -4.21
C LEU A 93 12.98 -13.07 -5.61
N PHE A 94 11.73 -13.53 -5.69
CA PHE A 94 11.06 -13.75 -6.98
C PHE A 94 11.02 -12.46 -7.81
N LEU A 95 10.54 -11.37 -7.26
CA LEU A 95 10.45 -10.07 -7.94
C LEU A 95 11.84 -9.57 -8.36
N PHE A 96 12.85 -9.74 -7.51
CA PHE A 96 14.22 -9.33 -7.79
C PHE A 96 14.83 -10.05 -8.99
N PHE A 97 14.49 -11.34 -9.18
CA PHE A 97 14.99 -12.13 -10.30
C PHE A 97 14.10 -12.13 -11.54
N THR A 98 12.89 -11.60 -11.44
CA THR A 98 11.93 -11.57 -12.57
C THR A 98 12.22 -10.41 -13.53
N VAL A 99 12.76 -9.30 -13.03
CA VAL A 99 13.01 -8.08 -13.82
C VAL A 99 14.51 -7.83 -13.90
N GLY A 100 15.02 -7.55 -15.11
CA GLY A 100 16.39 -7.12 -15.31
C GLY A 100 16.66 -5.71 -14.79
N TRP A 101 17.85 -5.49 -14.26
CA TRP A 101 18.23 -4.15 -13.78
C TRP A 101 18.26 -3.10 -14.90
N ASP A 102 18.57 -3.52 -16.14
CA ASP A 102 18.51 -2.65 -17.31
C ASP A 102 17.06 -2.19 -17.56
N GLN A 103 16.08 -3.09 -17.45
CA GLN A 103 14.66 -2.78 -17.57
C GLN A 103 14.17 -1.83 -16.46
N VAL A 104 14.68 -2.01 -15.23
CA VAL A 104 14.39 -1.09 -14.11
C VAL A 104 14.93 0.30 -14.43
N THR A 105 16.18 0.37 -14.91
CA THR A 105 16.81 1.64 -15.24
C THR A 105 16.08 2.31 -16.39
N GLU A 106 15.79 1.61 -17.48
CA GLU A 106 15.05 2.14 -18.63
C GLU A 106 13.65 2.66 -18.23
N ALA A 107 12.90 1.90 -17.43
CA ALA A 107 11.57 2.32 -16.97
C ALA A 107 11.61 3.55 -16.06
N LEU A 108 12.64 3.68 -15.21
CA LEU A 108 12.79 4.82 -14.30
C LEU A 108 13.41 6.04 -14.99
N GLU A 109 14.26 5.83 -15.99
CA GLU A 109 14.88 6.87 -16.81
C GLU A 109 13.98 7.36 -17.94
N GLN A 110 12.86 6.68 -18.20
CA GLN A 110 11.82 7.25 -19.07
C GLN A 110 11.55 8.67 -18.59
N THR A 111 12.07 9.59 -19.40
CA THR A 111 12.25 10.97 -19.01
C THR A 111 10.92 11.60 -18.64
N PRO A 112 10.91 12.48 -17.63
CA PRO A 112 9.78 13.35 -17.38
C PRO A 112 9.19 13.96 -18.67
N ILE A 113 10.02 14.19 -19.69
CA ILE A 113 9.65 14.69 -21.02
C ILE A 113 8.70 13.73 -21.76
N GLN A 114 8.94 12.42 -21.74
CA GLN A 114 8.06 11.46 -22.43
C GLN A 114 6.68 11.39 -21.76
N LEU A 115 6.66 11.36 -20.44
CA LEU A 115 5.41 11.38 -19.65
C LEU A 115 4.64 12.69 -19.85
N ALA A 116 5.36 13.82 -19.94
CA ALA A 116 4.76 15.11 -20.27
C ALA A 116 4.13 15.10 -21.67
N GLN A 117 4.83 14.55 -22.67
CA GLN A 117 4.32 14.44 -24.04
C GLN A 117 3.06 13.56 -24.12
N GLU A 118 3.04 12.41 -23.43
CA GLU A 118 1.86 11.54 -23.37
C GLU A 118 0.67 12.23 -22.72
N GLU A 119 0.90 12.99 -21.64
CA GLU A 119 -0.17 13.74 -21.00
C GLU A 119 -0.65 14.91 -21.87
N ILE A 120 0.24 15.60 -22.55
CA ILE A 120 -0.11 16.67 -23.50
C ILE A 120 -0.96 16.11 -24.63
N VAL A 121 -0.64 14.95 -25.18
CA VAL A 121 -1.46 14.30 -26.21
C VAL A 121 -2.85 13.99 -25.69
N LYS A 122 -2.96 13.36 -24.51
CA LYS A 122 -4.26 13.04 -23.89
C LYS A 122 -5.10 14.30 -23.60
N VAL A 123 -4.46 15.37 -23.15
CA VAL A 123 -5.15 16.64 -22.86
C VAL A 123 -5.61 17.33 -24.15
N LYS A 124 -4.79 17.29 -25.22
CA LYS A 124 -5.17 17.85 -26.53
C LYS A 124 -6.36 17.17 -27.18
N ASP A 125 -6.53 15.87 -26.94
CA ASP A 125 -7.69 15.10 -27.43
C ASP A 125 -8.96 15.33 -26.60
N GLY A 126 -8.84 16.01 -25.46
CA GLY A 126 -9.98 16.31 -24.58
C GLY A 126 -10.84 17.49 -25.08
N PRO A 127 -12.19 17.39 -24.94
CA PRO A 127 -13.11 18.44 -25.39
C PRO A 127 -12.91 19.78 -24.68
N GLU A 128 -12.39 19.78 -23.48
CA GLU A 128 -12.08 21.01 -22.73
C GLU A 128 -10.95 21.80 -23.38
N PHE A 129 -9.89 21.12 -23.82
CA PHE A 129 -8.73 21.75 -24.44
C PHE A 129 -9.09 22.39 -25.79
N LEU A 130 -9.97 21.78 -26.55
CA LEU A 130 -10.43 22.28 -27.85
C LEU A 130 -11.25 23.59 -27.70
N ASN A 131 -11.84 23.84 -26.54
CA ASN A 131 -12.62 25.04 -26.23
C ASN A 131 -11.78 26.17 -25.62
N MET A 132 -10.50 25.93 -25.31
CA MET A 132 -9.59 26.94 -24.77
C MET A 132 -9.06 27.86 -25.85
N THR A 133 -8.76 29.10 -25.47
CA THR A 133 -8.04 30.02 -26.35
C THR A 133 -6.58 29.55 -26.54
N GLU A 134 -5.94 29.96 -27.63
CA GLU A 134 -4.56 29.58 -27.94
C GLU A 134 -3.56 29.94 -26.81
N VAL A 135 -3.83 31.02 -26.08
CA VAL A 135 -3.03 31.43 -24.92
C VAL A 135 -3.22 30.48 -23.74
N GLU A 136 -4.47 30.09 -23.45
CA GLU A 136 -4.79 29.13 -22.37
C GLU A 136 -4.23 27.73 -22.66
N GLN A 137 -4.28 27.31 -23.93
CA GLN A 137 -3.66 26.05 -24.38
C GLN A 137 -2.15 26.02 -24.15
N ASN A 138 -1.46 27.11 -24.50
CA ASN A 138 -0.01 27.23 -24.29
C ASN A 138 0.35 27.24 -22.80
N ILE A 139 -0.40 27.97 -21.97
CA ILE A 139 -0.20 27.99 -20.52
C ILE A 139 -0.38 26.57 -19.94
N LYS A 140 -1.40 25.84 -20.40
CA LYS A 140 -1.67 24.46 -19.93
C LYS A 140 -0.54 23.51 -20.30
N ILE A 141 -0.01 23.62 -21.51
CA ILE A 141 1.14 22.81 -21.96
C ILE A 141 2.39 23.14 -21.14
N GLU A 142 2.64 24.42 -20.86
CA GLU A 142 3.78 24.86 -20.06
C GLU A 142 3.67 24.39 -18.61
N GLU A 143 2.47 24.43 -18.01
CA GLU A 143 2.20 23.86 -16.69
C GLU A 143 2.52 22.36 -16.64
N ILE A 144 2.09 21.59 -17.66
CA ILE A 144 2.38 20.16 -17.74
C ILE A 144 3.89 19.92 -17.82
N ASN A 145 4.58 20.59 -18.73
CA ASN A 145 6.03 20.45 -18.89
C ASN A 145 6.78 20.79 -17.59
N THR A 146 6.47 21.92 -16.96
CA THR A 146 7.10 22.34 -15.71
C THR A 146 6.85 21.34 -14.57
N ARG A 147 5.64 20.77 -14.51
CA ARG A 147 5.29 19.76 -13.50
C ARG A 147 6.14 18.49 -13.67
N PHE A 148 6.32 18.02 -14.91
CA PHE A 148 7.11 16.82 -15.17
C PHE A 148 8.63 17.06 -15.08
N GLU A 149 9.14 18.21 -15.47
CA GLU A 149 10.55 18.56 -15.28
C GLU A 149 11.01 18.46 -13.82
N ASN A 150 10.11 18.78 -12.88
CA ASN A 150 10.38 18.71 -11.45
C ASN A 150 9.95 17.38 -10.81
N SER A 151 9.54 16.36 -11.59
CA SER A 151 9.07 15.08 -11.10
C SER A 151 9.98 13.94 -11.58
N SER A 152 11.18 13.84 -11.00
CA SER A 152 12.12 12.76 -11.30
C SER A 152 11.85 11.54 -10.46
N ARG A 153 11.94 10.35 -11.05
CA ARG A 153 11.84 9.07 -10.32
C ARG A 153 13.17 8.59 -9.77
N ILE A 154 14.27 9.20 -10.19
CA ILE A 154 15.63 8.83 -9.79
C ILE A 154 16.23 9.87 -8.85
N ASN A 155 15.93 11.16 -9.06
CA ASN A 155 16.49 12.22 -8.25
C ASN A 155 15.64 12.48 -7.00
N PRO A 156 16.11 12.12 -5.79
CA PRO A 156 15.33 12.27 -4.56
C PRO A 156 15.06 13.74 -4.17
N PHE A 157 15.76 14.68 -4.79
CA PHE A 157 15.56 16.11 -4.55
C PHE A 157 14.57 16.75 -5.55
N LYS A 158 14.13 16.00 -6.56
CA LYS A 158 13.17 16.42 -7.58
C LYS A 158 12.06 15.38 -7.73
N THR A 159 11.43 14.96 -6.64
CA THR A 159 10.42 13.89 -6.63
C THR A 159 9.00 14.39 -6.91
N SER A 160 8.77 15.69 -6.85
CA SER A 160 7.46 16.31 -7.03
C SER A 160 7.60 17.72 -7.59
N HIS A 161 6.56 18.15 -8.31
CA HIS A 161 6.38 19.54 -8.76
C HIS A 161 5.97 20.48 -7.60
N VAL A 162 5.57 19.94 -6.45
CA VAL A 162 5.25 20.73 -5.27
C VAL A 162 6.55 21.13 -4.58
N GLU A 163 6.74 22.44 -4.38
CA GLU A 163 7.91 22.99 -3.71
C GLU A 163 8.07 22.35 -2.31
N ASP A 164 9.31 22.02 -1.95
CA ASP A 164 9.68 21.34 -0.70
C ASP A 164 9.16 19.90 -0.52
N PHE A 165 8.33 19.37 -1.43
CA PHE A 165 7.90 17.97 -1.39
C PHE A 165 8.94 17.04 -2.02
N ASN A 166 10.11 16.94 -1.38
CA ASN A 166 11.30 16.23 -1.83
C ASN A 166 11.91 15.38 -0.70
N PHE A 167 13.15 14.94 -0.87
CA PHE A 167 13.88 14.15 0.12
C PHE A 167 13.77 14.69 1.56
N TRP A 168 13.85 15.99 1.77
CA TRP A 168 13.78 16.57 3.12
C TRP A 168 12.43 16.40 3.77
N TYR A 169 11.34 16.52 3.02
CA TYR A 169 9.99 16.24 3.51
C TYR A 169 9.87 14.80 4.00
N PHE A 170 10.33 13.84 3.21
CA PHE A 170 10.30 12.43 3.60
C PHE A 170 11.23 12.13 4.77
N PHE A 171 12.39 12.76 4.82
CA PHE A 171 13.33 12.64 5.94
C PHE A 171 12.73 13.14 7.26
N ILE A 172 12.05 14.28 7.26
CA ILE A 172 11.30 14.79 8.41
C ILE A 172 10.15 13.83 8.74
N GLY A 173 9.47 13.29 7.73
CA GLY A 173 8.42 12.28 7.87
C GLY A 173 8.90 11.03 8.63
N ILE A 174 10.12 10.55 8.39
CA ILE A 174 10.71 9.41 9.11
C ILE A 174 10.75 9.68 10.62
N ILE A 175 11.15 10.88 11.03
CA ILE A 175 11.15 11.27 12.45
C ILE A 175 9.74 11.24 13.03
N GLY A 176 8.75 11.75 12.26
CA GLY A 176 7.33 11.72 12.64
C GLY A 176 6.80 10.29 12.81
N VAL A 177 7.14 9.39 11.89
CA VAL A 177 6.77 7.97 11.95
C VAL A 177 7.41 7.28 13.17
N MET A 178 8.67 7.56 13.50
CA MET A 178 9.31 7.03 14.70
C MET A 178 8.55 7.41 15.98
N TYR A 179 8.13 8.66 16.11
CA TYR A 179 7.30 9.10 17.23
C TYR A 179 5.91 8.46 17.23
N GLY A 180 5.28 8.34 16.05
CA GLY A 180 3.98 7.72 15.89
C GLY A 180 3.98 6.25 16.31
N THR A 181 4.97 5.46 15.88
CA THR A 181 5.11 4.06 16.26
C THR A 181 5.37 3.86 17.75
N MET A 182 6.14 4.73 18.37
CA MET A 182 6.37 4.69 19.82
C MET A 182 5.13 5.03 20.65
N GLY A 183 4.23 5.84 20.12
CA GLY A 183 2.97 6.24 20.76
C GLY A 183 1.79 5.33 20.47
N TRP A 184 1.92 4.37 19.53
CA TRP A 184 0.81 3.55 19.06
C TRP A 184 0.30 2.58 20.14
N GLN A 185 -1.02 2.60 20.35
CA GLN A 185 -1.66 1.84 21.44
C GLN A 185 -1.51 0.33 21.27
N GLY A 186 -1.58 -0.20 20.04
CA GLY A 186 -1.39 -1.61 19.75
C GLY A 186 -0.04 -2.11 20.27
N SER A 187 1.05 -1.39 19.98
CA SER A 187 2.39 -1.73 20.47
C SER A 187 2.46 -1.74 22.00
N GLN A 188 1.72 -0.86 22.67
CA GLN A 188 1.72 -0.80 24.13
C GLN A 188 1.01 -2.00 24.77
N ALA A 189 -0.01 -2.55 24.13
CA ALA A 189 -0.67 -3.77 24.60
C ALA A 189 0.31 -4.96 24.63
N TYR A 190 1.10 -5.14 23.59
CA TYR A 190 2.15 -6.18 23.53
C TYR A 190 3.26 -5.94 24.56
N ASN A 191 3.77 -4.73 24.65
CA ASN A 191 4.82 -4.38 25.62
C ASN A 191 4.38 -4.59 27.06
N SER A 192 3.11 -4.31 27.40
CA SER A 192 2.57 -4.50 28.74
C SER A 192 2.27 -5.95 29.10
N SER A 193 2.16 -6.86 28.12
CA SER A 193 1.96 -8.29 28.33
C SER A 193 3.27 -9.05 28.64
N ALA A 194 4.43 -8.43 28.40
CA ALA A 194 5.71 -9.04 28.69
C ALA A 194 5.96 -9.15 30.20
N LYS A 195 6.62 -10.24 30.64
CA LYS A 195 6.93 -10.48 32.07
C LYS A 195 7.95 -9.47 32.65
N SER A 196 8.80 -8.92 31.79
CA SER A 196 9.84 -7.97 32.19
C SER A 196 10.13 -6.95 31.11
N ALA A 197 10.72 -5.82 31.49
CA ALA A 197 11.20 -4.81 30.54
C ALA A 197 12.28 -5.36 29.59
N HIS A 198 13.06 -6.35 30.03
CA HIS A 198 14.03 -7.02 29.18
C HIS A 198 13.36 -7.83 28.07
N GLU A 199 12.32 -8.61 28.40
CA GLU A 199 11.57 -9.38 27.40
C GLU A 199 10.85 -8.47 26.38
N ALA A 200 10.25 -7.38 26.84
CA ALA A 200 9.67 -6.38 25.95
C ALA A 200 10.71 -5.79 24.97
N LYS A 201 11.90 -5.48 25.47
CA LYS A 201 13.02 -4.98 24.65
C LYS A 201 13.49 -6.03 23.64
N MET A 202 13.64 -7.28 24.07
CA MET A 202 14.04 -8.38 23.17
C MET A 202 12.99 -8.66 22.10
N GLY A 203 11.72 -8.59 22.46
CA GLY A 203 10.60 -8.67 21.49
C GLY A 203 10.69 -7.57 20.42
N ALA A 204 10.98 -6.35 20.80
CA ALA A 204 11.18 -5.24 19.87
C ALA A 204 12.39 -5.44 18.96
N VAL A 205 13.50 -5.98 19.47
CA VAL A 205 14.68 -6.34 18.65
C VAL A 205 14.35 -7.41 17.62
N LEU A 206 13.66 -8.47 18.03
CA LEU A 206 13.24 -9.55 17.13
C LEU A 206 12.23 -9.05 16.08
N ALA A 207 11.33 -8.15 16.45
CA ALA A 207 10.42 -7.51 15.51
C ALA A 207 11.16 -6.71 14.42
N GLY A 208 12.34 -6.15 14.74
CA GLY A 208 13.21 -5.48 13.77
C GLY A 208 13.68 -6.41 12.65
N PHE A 209 14.04 -7.65 12.96
CA PHE A 209 14.42 -8.64 11.94
C PHE A 209 13.25 -9.04 11.04
N ARG A 210 12.06 -9.17 11.59
CA ARG A 210 10.82 -9.37 10.83
C ARG A 210 10.56 -8.21 9.87
N GLY A 211 10.90 -7.00 10.25
CA GLY A 211 10.72 -5.79 9.44
C GLY A 211 11.57 -5.75 8.17
N ILE A 212 12.66 -6.54 8.07
CA ILE A 212 13.54 -6.52 6.91
C ILE A 212 12.84 -7.01 5.63
N PRO A 213 12.26 -8.22 5.56
CA PRO A 213 11.55 -8.67 4.35
C PRO A 213 10.35 -7.77 4.00
N GLN A 214 9.65 -7.28 5.00
CA GLN A 214 8.54 -6.36 4.81
C GLN A 214 9.00 -5.02 4.23
N GLY A 215 10.08 -4.45 4.75
CA GLY A 215 10.69 -3.22 4.24
C GLY A 215 11.21 -3.38 2.82
N LEU A 216 11.85 -4.51 2.52
CA LEU A 216 12.31 -4.83 1.16
C LEU A 216 11.11 -4.97 0.20
N PHE A 217 10.02 -5.62 0.62
CA PHE A 217 8.82 -5.73 -0.20
C PHE A 217 8.23 -4.34 -0.51
N PHE A 218 8.09 -3.48 0.48
CA PHE A 218 7.58 -2.12 0.27
C PHE A 218 8.52 -1.23 -0.57
N LEU A 219 9.80 -1.54 -0.61
CA LEU A 219 10.76 -0.84 -1.45
C LEU A 219 10.74 -1.35 -2.90
N PHE A 220 10.79 -2.68 -3.08
CA PHE A 220 10.94 -3.28 -4.41
C PHE A 220 9.62 -3.43 -5.16
N ALA A 221 8.53 -3.83 -4.50
CA ALA A 221 7.28 -4.10 -5.18
C ALA A 221 6.75 -2.88 -5.96
N PRO A 222 6.73 -1.64 -5.43
CA PRO A 222 6.30 -0.49 -6.21
C PRO A 222 7.15 -0.22 -7.44
N VAL A 223 8.48 -0.41 -7.34
CA VAL A 223 9.41 -0.22 -8.46
C VAL A 223 9.15 -1.27 -9.54
N ILE A 224 9.05 -2.52 -9.15
CA ILE A 224 8.79 -3.63 -10.08
C ILE A 224 7.42 -3.48 -10.75
N ILE A 225 6.38 -3.15 -9.99
CA ILE A 225 5.04 -2.86 -10.52
C ILE A 225 5.09 -1.72 -11.55
N TYR A 226 5.88 -0.69 -11.25
CA TYR A 226 6.08 0.41 -12.18
C TYR A 226 6.73 -0.06 -13.48
N VAL A 227 7.75 -0.92 -13.41
CA VAL A 227 8.40 -1.50 -14.60
C VAL A 227 7.39 -2.31 -15.42
N PHE A 228 6.60 -3.19 -14.80
CA PHE A 228 5.57 -3.97 -15.50
C PHE A 228 4.51 -3.10 -16.18
N MET A 229 4.22 -1.95 -15.65
CA MET A 229 3.22 -1.04 -16.21
C MET A 229 3.75 -0.10 -17.29
N ASN A 230 5.09 0.09 -17.39
CA ASN A 230 5.65 1.14 -18.25
C ASN A 230 6.76 0.66 -19.19
N HIS A 231 7.32 -0.54 -19.00
CA HIS A 231 8.35 -1.05 -19.89
C HIS A 231 7.74 -1.82 -21.07
N PRO A 232 8.23 -1.61 -22.32
CA PRO A 232 7.67 -2.23 -23.53
C PRO A 232 7.61 -3.76 -23.51
N ASP A 233 8.57 -4.42 -22.88
CA ASP A 233 8.62 -5.89 -22.79
C ASP A 233 7.41 -6.48 -22.05
N TYR A 234 6.75 -5.69 -21.22
CA TYR A 234 5.61 -6.08 -20.40
C TYR A 234 4.29 -5.46 -20.86
N ALA A 235 4.23 -4.93 -22.07
CA ALA A 235 3.05 -4.24 -22.61
C ALA A 235 1.77 -5.08 -22.52
N SER A 236 1.85 -6.40 -22.74
CA SER A 236 0.69 -7.29 -22.64
C SER A 236 0.09 -7.34 -21.22
N ILE A 237 0.95 -7.30 -20.19
CA ILE A 237 0.51 -7.27 -18.78
C ILE A 237 -0.06 -5.88 -18.47
N ALA A 238 0.63 -4.83 -18.89
CA ALA A 238 0.18 -3.45 -18.72
C ALA A 238 -1.20 -3.20 -19.34
N ASP A 239 -1.44 -3.72 -20.53
CA ASP A 239 -2.72 -3.61 -21.23
C ASP A 239 -3.83 -4.38 -20.49
N SER A 240 -3.60 -5.64 -20.11
CA SER A 240 -4.54 -6.45 -19.33
C SER A 240 -4.96 -5.75 -18.03
N VAL A 241 -3.98 -5.29 -17.25
CA VAL A 241 -4.22 -4.58 -16.00
C VAL A 241 -4.92 -3.24 -16.25
N SER A 242 -4.56 -2.50 -17.29
CA SER A 242 -5.16 -1.21 -17.61
C SER A 242 -6.63 -1.35 -18.03
N VAL A 243 -6.98 -2.40 -18.79
CA VAL A 243 -8.38 -2.73 -19.13
C VAL A 243 -9.18 -2.97 -17.84
N THR A 244 -8.69 -3.83 -16.97
CA THR A 244 -9.37 -4.12 -15.68
C THR A 244 -9.48 -2.85 -14.81
N LEU A 245 -8.43 -2.02 -14.75
CA LEU A 245 -8.46 -0.76 -14.00
C LEU A 245 -9.47 0.23 -14.57
N SER A 246 -9.72 0.22 -15.89
CA SER A 246 -10.68 1.14 -16.52
C SER A 246 -12.13 0.87 -16.11
N GLU A 247 -12.45 -0.32 -15.60
CA GLU A 247 -13.78 -0.69 -15.10
C GLU A 247 -14.14 0.03 -13.78
N PHE A 248 -13.14 0.57 -13.06
CA PHE A 248 -13.38 1.27 -11.81
C PHE A 248 -13.61 2.77 -12.03
N ASP A 249 -14.65 3.32 -11.40
CA ASP A 249 -15.10 4.70 -11.61
C ASP A 249 -14.16 5.77 -11.03
N THR A 250 -13.36 5.44 -10.03
CA THR A 250 -12.55 6.43 -9.30
C THR A 250 -11.05 6.20 -9.45
N ASP A 251 -10.29 7.27 -9.64
CA ASP A 251 -8.82 7.21 -9.71
C ASP A 251 -8.19 6.70 -8.42
N ALA A 252 -8.84 6.91 -7.27
CA ALA A 252 -8.39 6.38 -6.00
C ALA A 252 -8.41 4.84 -6.00
N LEU A 253 -9.48 4.20 -6.49
CA LEU A 253 -9.57 2.75 -6.62
C LEU A 253 -8.58 2.21 -7.64
N ARG A 254 -8.45 2.85 -8.81
CA ARG A 254 -7.47 2.47 -9.84
C ARG A 254 -6.05 2.47 -9.28
N THR A 255 -5.69 3.49 -8.49
CA THR A 255 -4.38 3.57 -7.86
C THR A 255 -4.17 2.48 -6.81
N GLN A 256 -5.18 2.21 -5.97
CA GLN A 256 -5.10 1.18 -4.93
C GLN A 256 -5.03 -0.23 -5.50
N LEU A 257 -5.74 -0.51 -6.59
CA LEU A 257 -5.83 -1.85 -7.17
C LEU A 257 -4.72 -2.18 -8.18
N ARG A 258 -3.97 -1.20 -8.62
CA ARG A 258 -2.87 -1.42 -9.57
C ARG A 258 -1.87 -2.47 -9.06
N ALA A 259 -1.40 -2.32 -7.84
CA ALA A 259 -0.43 -3.25 -7.25
C ALA A 259 -0.99 -4.68 -7.09
N PRO A 260 -2.16 -4.90 -6.49
CA PRO A 260 -2.78 -6.22 -6.43
C PRO A 260 -2.98 -6.87 -7.80
N LEU A 261 -3.46 -6.13 -8.79
CA LEU A 261 -3.71 -6.66 -10.13
C LEU A 261 -2.41 -7.04 -10.86
N VAL A 262 -1.38 -6.20 -10.81
CA VAL A 262 -0.07 -6.58 -11.38
C VAL A 262 0.49 -7.80 -10.68
N LEU A 263 0.44 -7.86 -9.35
CA LEU A 263 0.93 -9.04 -8.62
C LEU A 263 0.13 -10.30 -8.94
N SER A 264 -1.17 -10.21 -9.21
CA SER A 264 -1.98 -11.37 -9.61
C SER A 264 -1.60 -11.92 -10.99
N GLU A 265 -1.12 -11.08 -11.89
CA GLU A 265 -0.67 -11.48 -13.22
C GLU A 265 0.75 -12.08 -13.22
N ILE A 266 1.65 -11.57 -12.36
CA ILE A 266 3.07 -11.95 -12.40
C ILE A 266 3.45 -13.07 -11.43
N LEU A 267 2.73 -13.22 -10.31
CA LEU A 267 3.08 -14.23 -9.32
C LEU A 267 2.66 -15.63 -9.79
N PRO A 268 3.55 -16.64 -9.69
CA PRO A 268 3.18 -18.02 -9.96
C PRO A 268 2.12 -18.51 -8.95
N VAL A 269 1.30 -19.47 -9.35
CA VAL A 269 0.11 -19.95 -8.62
C VAL A 269 0.37 -20.19 -7.13
N GLY A 270 1.52 -20.81 -6.79
CA GLY A 270 1.89 -21.08 -5.38
C GLY A 270 2.14 -19.80 -4.58
N LEU A 271 2.84 -18.82 -5.14
CA LEU A 271 3.10 -17.53 -4.48
C LEU A 271 1.86 -16.65 -4.46
N LEU A 272 1.02 -16.74 -5.49
CA LEU A 272 -0.26 -16.05 -5.54
C LEU A 272 -1.16 -16.47 -4.37
N GLY A 273 -1.30 -17.77 -4.14
CA GLY A 273 -2.05 -18.30 -3.00
C GLY A 273 -1.40 -17.95 -1.65
N ALA A 274 -0.07 -18.02 -1.56
CA ALA A 274 0.66 -17.66 -0.35
C ALA A 274 0.52 -16.17 -0.02
N PHE A 275 0.51 -15.28 -1.02
CA PHE A 275 0.28 -13.85 -0.81
C PHE A 275 -1.16 -13.54 -0.39
N ALA A 276 -2.16 -14.22 -0.98
CA ALA A 276 -3.55 -14.11 -0.53
C ALA A 276 -3.70 -14.55 0.95
N ALA A 277 -3.09 -15.70 1.31
CA ALA A 277 -3.10 -16.19 2.69
C ALA A 277 -2.37 -15.24 3.65
N LEU A 278 -1.27 -14.62 3.22
CA LEU A 278 -0.55 -13.59 3.97
C LEU A 278 -1.45 -12.37 4.23
N MET A 279 -2.16 -11.89 3.21
CA MET A 279 -3.06 -10.74 3.35
C MET A 279 -4.23 -11.06 4.28
N LEU A 280 -4.77 -12.28 4.20
CA LEU A 280 -5.80 -12.74 5.13
C LEU A 280 -5.28 -12.82 6.57
N ALA A 281 -4.10 -13.39 6.77
CA ALA A 281 -3.45 -13.46 8.07
C ALA A 281 -3.21 -12.06 8.66
N ALA A 282 -2.69 -11.13 7.86
CA ALA A 282 -2.49 -9.74 8.27
C ALA A 282 -3.83 -9.06 8.65
N PHE A 283 -4.89 -9.33 7.90
CA PHE A 283 -6.22 -8.81 8.23
C PHE A 283 -6.72 -9.33 9.59
N ILE A 284 -6.66 -10.65 9.83
CA ILE A 284 -7.12 -11.27 11.08
C ILE A 284 -6.33 -10.76 12.28
N SER A 285 -5.03 -10.54 12.14
CA SER A 285 -4.17 -10.06 13.23
C SER A 285 -4.34 -8.57 13.55
N THR A 286 -4.92 -7.80 12.63
CA THR A 286 -5.11 -6.36 12.81
C THR A 286 -6.46 -6.03 13.42
N HIS A 287 -7.47 -6.86 13.26
CA HIS A 287 -8.86 -6.70 13.73
C HIS A 287 -9.19 -7.63 14.89
#